data_59abddccd68e56eb78defff9181ab491
#
_entry.id   59abddccd68e56eb78defff9181ab491
#
_cell.length_a   1.000
_cell.length_b   1.000
_cell.length_c   1.000
_cell.angle_alpha   90.00
_cell.angle_beta   90.00
_cell.angle_gamma   90.00
#
_symmetry.space_group_name_H-M   'P 1'
#
loop_
_entity.id
_entity.type
_entity.pdbx_description
1 polymer ?
#
loop_
_entity_poly.entity_id
_entity_poly.type
_entity_poly.pdbx_seq_one_letter_code
_entity_poly.pdbx_strand_id
1 'polypeptide(L)'
;ITDEKFDLVSGWKKKRYDNIIAKNIPSKLFNWAARKTSGLQLHDFNCGLKAYKNEVIKTVKVRGEMHRYIPVLAKNKGFLNIGEKIVQHQARKYGETKFGMSRFINGFLDLITISFLSKFGKRPMHFFGLWGTLMFVFGLFSAGYLGVTKLYKLSQGMKAILITDNPWFYIAMVSMILGTQLFLAGFLGELILKTKEAENYYTIKEKLNY
;
A
#
# COMPACT_ATOMS: atom_id res chain seq x y z
N ILE A 1 -17.78 23.29 -4.14
CA ILE A 1 -17.14 22.64 -5.32
C ILE A 1 -17.12 23.61 -6.48
N THR A 2 -18.27 24.18 -6.83
CA THR A 2 -18.38 25.10 -7.96
C THR A 2 -17.59 26.41 -7.75
N ASP A 3 -17.73 27.02 -6.60
CA ASP A 3 -17.15 28.35 -6.30
C ASP A 3 -15.64 28.27 -6.00
N GLU A 4 -15.18 27.19 -5.40
CA GLU A 4 -13.78 27.03 -4.97
C GLU A 4 -12.95 26.12 -5.90
N LYS A 5 -13.47 25.72 -7.05
CA LYS A 5 -12.82 24.88 -8.09
C LYS A 5 -12.28 23.53 -7.58
N PHE A 6 -12.78 23.00 -6.46
CA PHE A 6 -12.39 21.69 -5.97
C PHE A 6 -12.96 20.54 -6.83
N ASP A 7 -12.17 19.50 -7.03
CA ASP A 7 -12.61 18.28 -7.70
C ASP A 7 -13.33 17.35 -6.71
N LEU A 8 -12.86 17.36 -5.46
CA LEU A 8 -13.42 16.59 -4.36
C LEU A 8 -13.28 17.37 -3.05
N VAL A 9 -14.33 17.38 -2.25
CA VAL A 9 -14.33 17.92 -0.88
C VAL A 9 -14.74 16.84 0.09
N SER A 10 -13.88 16.57 1.08
CA SER A 10 -14.15 15.63 2.18
C SER A 10 -14.64 16.37 3.42
N GLY A 11 -15.58 15.79 4.14
CA GLY A 11 -15.98 16.34 5.43
C GLY A 11 -14.92 16.08 6.49
N TRP A 12 -14.71 17.05 7.40
CA TRP A 12 -13.89 16.92 8.59
C TRP A 12 -14.72 17.03 9.85
N LYS A 13 -14.79 15.94 10.61
CA LYS A 13 -15.44 15.91 11.92
C LYS A 13 -14.47 16.43 13.00
N LYS A 14 -14.38 17.74 13.15
CA LYS A 14 -13.46 18.38 14.12
C LYS A 14 -13.77 17.98 15.56
N LYS A 15 -15.04 17.92 15.94
CA LYS A 15 -15.51 17.42 17.25
C LYS A 15 -16.18 16.07 17.03
N ARG A 16 -15.71 15.02 17.70
CA ARG A 16 -16.30 13.68 17.69
C ARG A 16 -16.82 13.35 19.07
N TYR A 17 -18.07 12.95 19.14
CA TYR A 17 -18.75 12.52 20.37
C TYR A 17 -18.67 11.00 20.58
N ASP A 18 -17.76 10.32 19.89
CA ASP A 18 -17.53 8.88 20.00
C ASP A 18 -16.55 8.57 21.14
N ASN A 19 -16.58 7.31 21.61
CA ASN A 19 -15.71 6.83 22.69
C ASN A 19 -14.22 7.01 22.33
N ILE A 20 -13.46 7.68 23.21
CA ILE A 20 -12.11 8.19 22.93
C ILE A 20 -11.12 7.06 22.66
N ILE A 21 -11.15 6.00 23.47
CA ILE A 21 -10.14 4.92 23.42
C ILE A 21 -10.43 3.96 22.27
N ALA A 22 -11.67 3.51 22.11
CA ALA A 22 -12.01 2.47 21.15
C ALA A 22 -12.06 2.97 19.69
N LYS A 23 -12.32 4.26 19.45
CA LYS A 23 -12.51 4.77 18.08
C LYS A 23 -11.58 5.91 17.69
N ASN A 24 -11.23 6.81 18.60
CA ASN A 24 -10.48 8.02 18.26
C ASN A 24 -8.99 7.74 18.04
N ILE A 25 -8.34 6.90 18.87
CA ILE A 25 -6.92 6.57 18.74
C ILE A 25 -6.65 5.80 17.44
N PRO A 26 -7.37 4.70 17.13
CA PRO A 26 -7.19 3.98 15.87
C PRO A 26 -7.46 4.86 14.64
N SER A 27 -8.47 5.75 14.73
CA SER A 27 -8.78 6.66 13.63
C SER A 27 -7.70 7.73 13.42
N LYS A 28 -7.09 8.26 14.49
CA LYS A 28 -5.97 9.21 14.39
C LYS A 28 -4.74 8.57 13.76
N LEU A 29 -4.37 7.36 14.21
CA LEU A 29 -3.25 6.59 13.65
C LEU A 29 -3.47 6.30 12.16
N PHE A 30 -4.67 5.85 11.82
CA PHE A 30 -5.07 5.61 10.44
C PHE A 30 -4.96 6.87 9.58
N ASN A 31 -5.52 8.00 10.04
CA ASN A 31 -5.48 9.25 9.29
C ASN A 31 -4.05 9.79 9.15
N TRP A 32 -3.21 9.63 10.17
CA TRP A 32 -1.79 9.97 10.10
C TRP A 32 -1.06 9.12 9.04
N ALA A 33 -1.25 7.81 9.07
CA ALA A 33 -0.65 6.91 8.10
C ALA A 33 -1.15 7.18 6.67
N ALA A 34 -2.46 7.42 6.49
CA ALA A 34 -3.06 7.77 5.22
C ALA A 34 -2.50 9.08 4.66
N ARG A 35 -2.30 10.12 5.50
CA ARG A 35 -1.64 11.38 5.09
C ARG A 35 -0.22 11.15 4.62
N LYS A 36 0.58 10.45 5.45
CA LYS A 36 1.99 10.20 5.14
C LYS A 36 2.17 9.43 3.83
N THR A 37 1.27 8.50 3.56
CA THR A 37 1.35 7.63 2.39
C THR A 37 0.81 8.29 1.13
N SER A 38 -0.34 8.98 1.23
CA SER A 38 -0.99 9.60 0.07
C SER A 38 -0.46 10.99 -0.27
N GLY A 39 0.22 11.65 0.69
CA GLY A 39 0.62 13.04 0.57
C GLY A 39 -0.55 14.02 0.48
N LEU A 40 -1.76 13.62 0.92
CA LEU A 40 -2.94 14.48 1.02
C LEU A 40 -3.05 15.04 2.45
N GLN A 41 -3.27 16.34 2.57
CA GLN A 41 -3.38 17.03 3.87
C GLN A 41 -4.82 17.01 4.40
N LEU A 42 -5.47 15.83 4.44
CA LEU A 42 -6.80 15.66 5.00
C LEU A 42 -6.75 15.23 6.46
N HIS A 43 -7.58 15.83 7.32
CA HIS A 43 -7.67 15.46 8.73
C HIS A 43 -8.55 14.23 8.97
N ASP A 44 -9.54 13.98 8.12
CA ASP A 44 -10.48 12.86 8.27
C ASP A 44 -10.77 12.12 6.95
N PHE A 45 -10.03 11.05 6.68
CA PHE A 45 -10.29 10.16 5.53
C PHE A 45 -11.55 9.31 5.74
N ASN A 46 -11.95 9.07 7.00
CA ASN A 46 -13.06 8.19 7.36
C ASN A 46 -14.43 8.89 7.32
N CYS A 47 -14.48 10.19 7.02
CA CYS A 47 -15.77 10.88 6.91
C CYS A 47 -16.56 10.35 5.72
N GLY A 48 -17.80 9.89 5.97
CA GLY A 48 -18.69 9.40 4.92
C GLY A 48 -19.25 10.53 4.05
N LEU A 49 -19.27 11.77 4.56
CA LEU A 49 -19.75 12.92 3.80
C LEU A 49 -18.64 13.42 2.89
N LYS A 50 -18.83 13.25 1.60
CA LYS A 50 -17.92 13.71 0.55
C LYS A 50 -18.73 14.23 -0.62
N ALA A 51 -18.26 15.30 -1.25
CA ALA A 51 -18.84 15.86 -2.45
C ALA A 51 -17.81 15.76 -3.59
N TYR A 52 -18.27 15.46 -4.80
CA TYR A 52 -17.41 15.20 -5.96
C TYR A 52 -17.93 15.88 -7.20
N LYS A 53 -17.05 16.26 -8.12
CA LYS A 53 -17.44 16.51 -9.50
C LYS A 53 -17.87 15.20 -10.18
N ASN A 54 -18.75 15.29 -11.15
CA ASN A 54 -19.24 14.13 -11.91
C ASN A 54 -18.09 13.33 -12.57
N GLU A 55 -17.06 14.03 -13.05
CA GLU A 55 -15.88 13.42 -13.66
C GLU A 55 -15.14 12.50 -12.70
N VAL A 56 -15.02 12.88 -11.40
CA VAL A 56 -14.39 12.07 -10.37
C VAL A 56 -15.15 10.76 -10.18
N ILE A 57 -16.50 10.82 -10.08
CA ILE A 57 -17.34 9.64 -9.88
C ILE A 57 -17.22 8.67 -11.04
N LYS A 58 -17.20 9.18 -12.27
CA LYS A 58 -17.08 8.36 -13.49
C LYS A 58 -15.72 7.70 -13.65
N THR A 59 -14.66 8.33 -13.13
CA THR A 59 -13.27 7.88 -13.31
C THR A 59 -12.78 6.99 -12.16
N VAL A 60 -13.22 7.26 -10.93
CA VAL A 60 -12.76 6.54 -9.73
C VAL A 60 -13.60 5.30 -9.49
N LYS A 61 -13.01 4.13 -9.74
CA LYS A 61 -13.64 2.84 -9.45
C LYS A 61 -13.34 2.44 -8.00
N VAL A 62 -14.38 2.40 -7.16
CA VAL A 62 -14.29 1.98 -5.76
C VAL A 62 -14.64 0.50 -5.65
N ARG A 63 -13.79 -0.30 -5.01
CA ARG A 63 -14.02 -1.74 -4.77
C ARG A 63 -13.92 -2.04 -3.28
N GLY A 64 -14.81 -2.89 -2.77
CA GLY A 64 -14.82 -3.31 -1.37
C GLY A 64 -14.85 -2.13 -0.39
N GLU A 65 -14.07 -2.21 0.67
CA GLU A 65 -13.99 -1.20 1.75
C GLU A 65 -13.20 0.07 1.36
N MET A 66 -12.81 0.24 0.08
CA MET A 66 -12.00 1.36 -0.39
C MET A 66 -12.70 2.73 -0.39
N HIS A 67 -13.96 2.80 0.06
CA HIS A 67 -14.70 4.06 0.16
C HIS A 67 -14.00 5.14 1.01
N ARG A 68 -13.15 4.73 1.95
CA ARG A 68 -12.35 5.65 2.79
C ARG A 68 -11.23 6.32 2.01
N TYR A 69 -10.76 5.67 0.96
CA TYR A 69 -9.60 6.07 0.17
C TYR A 69 -9.99 6.78 -1.12
N ILE A 70 -11.26 7.12 -1.33
CA ILE A 70 -11.69 7.84 -2.52
C ILE A 70 -10.83 9.08 -2.79
N PRO A 71 -10.44 9.92 -1.80
CA PRO A 71 -9.55 11.03 -2.07
C PRO A 71 -8.18 10.61 -2.63
N VAL A 72 -7.63 9.50 -2.12
CA VAL A 72 -6.34 8.96 -2.60
C VAL A 72 -6.48 8.40 -4.01
N LEU A 73 -7.56 7.67 -4.28
CA LEU A 73 -7.85 7.14 -5.61
C LEU A 73 -8.08 8.26 -6.64
N ALA A 74 -8.76 9.34 -6.24
CA ALA A 74 -8.96 10.51 -7.07
C ALA A 74 -7.61 11.19 -7.40
N LYS A 75 -6.75 11.41 -6.40
CA LYS A 75 -5.40 11.93 -6.60
C LYS A 75 -4.59 11.07 -7.59
N ASN A 76 -4.64 9.75 -7.44
CA ASN A 76 -3.94 8.82 -8.33
C ASN A 76 -4.45 8.86 -9.78
N LYS A 77 -5.67 9.36 -9.99
CA LYS A 77 -6.28 9.59 -11.32
C LYS A 77 -6.06 11.00 -11.87
N GLY A 78 -5.30 11.84 -11.15
CA GLY A 78 -4.94 13.18 -11.60
C GLY A 78 -5.83 14.31 -11.06
N PHE A 79 -6.82 14.02 -10.22
CA PHE A 79 -7.62 15.05 -9.55
C PHE A 79 -6.86 15.59 -8.34
N LEU A 80 -6.22 16.73 -8.51
CA LEU A 80 -5.31 17.30 -7.51
C LEU A 80 -6.00 18.28 -6.55
N ASN A 81 -7.12 18.86 -6.95
CA ASN A 81 -7.83 19.88 -6.16
C ASN A 81 -8.77 19.21 -5.16
N ILE A 82 -8.18 18.67 -4.09
CA ILE A 82 -8.90 17.95 -3.04
C ILE A 82 -8.91 18.82 -1.78
N GLY A 83 -10.10 19.23 -1.36
CA GLY A 83 -10.32 20.07 -0.18
C GLY A 83 -10.98 19.36 0.97
N GLU A 84 -11.07 20.06 2.10
CA GLU A 84 -11.74 19.58 3.31
C GLU A 84 -12.63 20.68 3.89
N LYS A 85 -13.83 20.31 4.36
CA LYS A 85 -14.77 21.24 5.01
C LYS A 85 -15.22 20.67 6.35
N ILE A 86 -15.25 21.54 7.37
CA ILE A 86 -15.70 21.14 8.72
C ILE A 86 -17.19 20.80 8.67
N VAL A 87 -17.54 19.63 9.18
CA VAL A 87 -18.92 19.14 9.28
C VAL A 87 -19.26 18.84 10.73
N GLN A 88 -20.53 19.10 11.08
CA GLN A 88 -21.04 18.77 12.41
C GLN A 88 -21.26 17.26 12.53
N HIS A 89 -20.76 16.67 13.61
CA HIS A 89 -21.00 15.28 13.96
C HIS A 89 -22.07 15.21 15.06
N GLN A 90 -23.15 14.51 14.75
CA GLN A 90 -24.17 14.19 15.75
C GLN A 90 -23.94 12.78 16.28
N ALA A 91 -24.02 12.60 17.59
CA ALA A 91 -24.01 11.26 18.19
C ALA A 91 -25.21 10.45 17.70
N ARG A 92 -24.99 9.16 17.44
CA ARG A 92 -26.08 8.27 17.01
C ARG A 92 -27.13 8.17 18.13
N LYS A 93 -28.37 8.48 17.80
CA LYS A 93 -29.50 8.40 18.75
C LYS A 93 -30.07 6.99 18.88
N TYR A 94 -29.95 6.15 17.84
CA TYR A 94 -30.52 4.81 17.80
C TYR A 94 -29.54 3.80 17.19
N GLY A 95 -29.63 2.54 17.62
CA GLY A 95 -28.87 1.41 17.09
C GLY A 95 -27.50 1.20 17.71
N GLU A 96 -27.07 -0.05 17.79
CA GLU A 96 -25.78 -0.46 18.30
C GLU A 96 -24.67 -0.38 17.25
N THR A 97 -23.44 -0.18 17.71
CA THR A 97 -22.28 -0.11 16.83
C THR A 97 -21.78 -1.53 16.52
N LYS A 98 -22.10 -2.08 15.37
CA LYS A 98 -21.55 -3.37 14.87
C LYS A 98 -20.08 -3.25 14.40
N PHE A 99 -19.26 -2.43 15.05
CA PHE A 99 -17.86 -2.22 14.65
C PHE A 99 -16.93 -3.10 15.46
N GLY A 100 -16.58 -4.28 14.93
CA GLY A 100 -15.60 -5.17 15.51
C GLY A 100 -14.14 -4.83 15.13
N MET A 101 -13.19 -5.51 15.76
CA MET A 101 -11.75 -5.43 15.51
C MET A 101 -11.39 -5.77 14.05
N SER A 102 -12.16 -6.65 13.40
CA SER A 102 -12.00 -7.04 11.99
C SER A 102 -12.00 -5.84 11.03
N ARG A 103 -12.82 -4.83 11.27
CA ARG A 103 -12.86 -3.63 10.44
C ARG A 103 -11.61 -2.76 10.57
N PHE A 104 -10.98 -2.76 11.74
CA PHE A 104 -9.70 -2.08 11.94
C PHE A 104 -8.58 -2.79 11.17
N ILE A 105 -8.52 -4.11 11.27
CA ILE A 105 -7.54 -4.94 10.56
C ILE A 105 -7.72 -4.77 9.04
N ASN A 106 -8.95 -4.89 8.53
CA ASN A 106 -9.24 -4.71 7.11
C ASN A 106 -8.86 -3.30 6.64
N GLY A 107 -9.20 -2.26 7.41
CA GLY A 107 -8.82 -0.89 7.08
C GLY A 107 -7.30 -0.67 7.07
N PHE A 108 -6.56 -1.35 7.93
CA PHE A 108 -5.10 -1.30 7.93
C PHE A 108 -4.49 -2.04 6.73
N LEU A 109 -5.01 -3.22 6.39
CA LEU A 109 -4.61 -3.97 5.20
C LEU A 109 -4.90 -3.20 3.90
N ASP A 110 -6.06 -2.56 3.82
CA ASP A 110 -6.43 -1.71 2.70
C ASP A 110 -5.46 -0.51 2.58
N LEU A 111 -5.06 0.08 3.70
CA LEU A 111 -4.08 1.17 3.70
C LEU A 111 -2.74 0.72 3.13
N ILE A 112 -2.23 -0.44 3.58
CA ILE A 112 -0.99 -1.02 3.05
C ILE A 112 -1.13 -1.26 1.55
N THR A 113 -2.23 -1.88 1.13
CA THR A 113 -2.49 -2.20 -0.28
C THR A 113 -2.53 -0.94 -1.15
N ILE A 114 -3.29 0.08 -0.74
CA ILE A 114 -3.38 1.33 -1.51
C ILE A 114 -2.05 2.06 -1.53
N SER A 115 -1.35 2.10 -0.38
CA SER A 115 -0.02 2.67 -0.26
C SER A 115 0.96 2.02 -1.24
N PHE A 116 0.98 0.71 -1.24
CA PHE A 116 1.82 -0.07 -2.13
C PHE A 116 1.47 0.16 -3.59
N LEU A 117 0.18 0.06 -3.95
CA LEU A 117 -0.30 0.28 -5.32
C LEU A 117 -0.06 1.72 -5.80
N SER A 118 -0.21 2.72 -4.92
CA SER A 118 0.06 4.12 -5.27
C SER A 118 1.54 4.36 -5.61
N LYS A 119 2.45 3.71 -4.88
CA LYS A 119 3.89 3.93 -5.03
C LYS A 119 4.51 2.97 -6.06
N PHE A 120 4.15 1.71 -6.02
CA PHE A 120 4.76 0.64 -6.82
C PHE A 120 3.83 -0.01 -7.83
N GLY A 121 2.54 0.37 -7.85
CA GLY A 121 1.54 -0.25 -8.71
C GLY A 121 1.79 -0.08 -10.21
N LYS A 122 2.64 0.88 -10.61
CA LYS A 122 3.08 1.07 -12.00
C LYS A 122 4.35 0.30 -12.33
N ARG A 123 5.17 -0.06 -11.35
CA ARG A 123 6.48 -0.71 -11.54
C ARG A 123 6.81 -1.63 -10.35
N PRO A 124 6.09 -2.74 -10.17
CA PRO A 124 6.30 -3.65 -9.05
C PRO A 124 7.69 -4.29 -9.06
N MET A 125 8.29 -4.45 -10.26
CA MET A 125 9.63 -5.00 -10.42
C MET A 125 10.70 -4.14 -9.71
N HIS A 126 10.54 -2.82 -9.64
CA HIS A 126 11.49 -1.96 -8.93
C HIS A 126 11.55 -2.24 -7.42
N PHE A 127 10.43 -2.63 -6.81
CA PHE A 127 10.41 -2.97 -5.39
C PHE A 127 10.82 -4.41 -5.14
N PHE A 128 10.09 -5.35 -5.71
CA PHE A 128 10.31 -6.77 -5.46
C PHE A 128 11.61 -7.28 -6.08
N GLY A 129 11.95 -6.81 -7.29
CA GLY A 129 13.17 -7.17 -7.96
C GLY A 129 14.41 -6.69 -7.22
N LEU A 130 14.41 -5.41 -6.73
CA LEU A 130 15.53 -4.89 -5.97
C LEU A 130 15.77 -5.71 -4.69
N TRP A 131 14.71 -5.84 -3.86
CA TRP A 131 14.84 -6.58 -2.60
C TRP A 131 15.12 -8.06 -2.82
N GLY A 132 14.52 -8.66 -3.84
CA GLY A 132 14.78 -10.04 -4.23
C GLY A 132 16.24 -10.27 -4.62
N THR A 133 16.78 -9.41 -5.48
CA THR A 133 18.20 -9.47 -5.90
C THR A 133 19.14 -9.27 -4.71
N LEU A 134 18.89 -8.27 -3.86
CA LEU A 134 19.74 -8.03 -2.67
C LEU A 134 19.75 -9.23 -1.72
N MET A 135 18.60 -9.82 -1.44
CA MET A 135 18.49 -11.02 -0.59
C MET A 135 19.19 -12.22 -1.21
N PHE A 136 19.03 -12.42 -2.52
CA PHE A 136 19.70 -13.51 -3.23
C PHE A 136 21.23 -13.36 -3.19
N VAL A 137 21.73 -12.17 -3.50
CA VAL A 137 23.18 -11.85 -3.50
C VAL A 137 23.75 -11.99 -2.08
N PHE A 138 23.04 -11.50 -1.08
CA PHE A 138 23.44 -11.67 0.32
C PHE A 138 23.57 -13.15 0.70
N GLY A 139 22.57 -13.95 0.36
CA GLY A 139 22.59 -15.40 0.61
C GLY A 139 23.74 -16.11 -0.13
N LEU A 140 23.96 -15.77 -1.40
CA LEU A 140 25.03 -16.32 -2.23
C LEU A 140 26.43 -16.00 -1.62
N PHE A 141 26.67 -14.75 -1.27
CA PHE A 141 27.95 -14.36 -0.65
C PHE A 141 28.15 -14.99 0.72
N SER A 142 27.10 -15.08 1.53
CA SER A 142 27.16 -15.74 2.85
C SER A 142 27.47 -17.23 2.72
N ALA A 143 26.80 -17.94 1.82
CA ALA A 143 27.08 -19.35 1.55
C ALA A 143 28.48 -19.56 0.97
N GLY A 144 28.91 -18.72 0.04
CA GLY A 144 30.25 -18.73 -0.53
C GLY A 144 31.34 -18.53 0.51
N TYR A 145 31.15 -17.55 1.41
CA TYR A 145 32.09 -17.28 2.51
C TYR A 145 32.22 -18.49 3.44
N LEU A 146 31.12 -19.15 3.80
CA LEU A 146 31.14 -20.35 4.62
C LEU A 146 31.85 -21.53 3.91
N GLY A 147 31.61 -21.67 2.61
CA GLY A 147 32.27 -22.70 1.79
C GLY A 147 33.77 -22.49 1.70
N VAL A 148 34.23 -21.26 1.38
CA VAL A 148 35.65 -20.91 1.26
C VAL A 148 36.35 -21.09 2.60
N THR A 149 35.75 -20.58 3.70
CA THR A 149 36.36 -20.73 5.04
C THR A 149 36.50 -22.20 5.47
N LYS A 150 35.54 -23.03 5.09
CA LYS A 150 35.66 -24.49 5.36
C LYS A 150 36.78 -25.12 4.56
N LEU A 151 36.87 -24.83 3.28
CA LEU A 151 37.93 -25.35 2.39
C LEU A 151 39.31 -24.91 2.88
N TYR A 152 39.44 -23.66 3.28
CA TYR A 152 40.69 -23.12 3.85
C TYR A 152 41.09 -23.85 5.13
N LYS A 153 40.17 -24.07 6.08
CA LYS A 153 40.44 -24.83 7.31
C LYS A 153 40.87 -26.28 7.02
N LEU A 154 40.22 -26.93 6.06
CA LEU A 154 40.57 -28.28 5.64
C LEU A 154 41.96 -28.33 5.01
N SER A 155 42.36 -27.36 4.19
CA SER A 155 43.68 -27.31 3.58
C SER A 155 44.80 -27.10 4.61
N GLN A 156 44.48 -26.50 5.76
CA GLN A 156 45.44 -26.33 6.90
C GLN A 156 45.43 -27.54 7.84
N GLY A 157 44.77 -28.64 7.52
CA GLY A 157 44.67 -29.82 8.37
C GLY A 157 43.85 -29.63 9.67
N MET A 158 43.09 -28.50 9.77
CA MET A 158 42.24 -28.21 10.91
C MET A 158 40.90 -28.96 10.83
N LYS A 159 40.38 -29.42 11.99
CA LYS A 159 39.02 -29.97 12.04
C LYS A 159 38.03 -28.87 11.66
N ALA A 160 37.29 -29.04 10.56
CA ALA A 160 36.24 -28.15 10.14
C ALA A 160 34.86 -28.74 10.52
N ILE A 161 34.03 -27.90 11.12
CA ILE A 161 32.63 -28.23 11.43
C ILE A 161 31.86 -28.39 10.11
N LEU A 162 30.83 -29.25 10.10
CA LEU A 162 29.95 -29.39 8.96
C LEU A 162 29.29 -28.04 8.64
N ILE A 163 29.16 -27.69 7.37
CA ILE A 163 28.48 -26.44 6.96
C ILE A 163 27.05 -26.42 7.46
N THR A 164 26.40 -27.59 7.47
CA THR A 164 25.03 -27.80 7.95
C THR A 164 24.85 -27.56 9.45
N ASP A 165 25.92 -27.66 10.25
CA ASP A 165 25.86 -27.40 11.69
C ASP A 165 25.96 -25.89 12.01
N ASN A 166 26.20 -25.07 10.97
CA ASN A 166 26.28 -23.62 11.13
C ASN A 166 24.91 -22.98 10.86
N PRO A 167 24.29 -22.28 11.83
CA PRO A 167 22.99 -21.60 11.61
C PRO A 167 23.00 -20.61 10.46
N TRP A 168 24.13 -19.95 10.19
CA TRP A 168 24.28 -19.00 9.08
C TRP A 168 24.08 -19.64 7.71
N PHE A 169 24.34 -20.93 7.56
CA PHE A 169 24.08 -21.65 6.33
C PHE A 169 22.59 -21.66 5.99
N TYR A 170 21.75 -21.92 6.98
CA TYR A 170 20.29 -21.93 6.78
C TYR A 170 19.75 -20.53 6.50
N ILE A 171 20.29 -19.50 7.17
CA ILE A 171 19.94 -18.10 6.90
C ILE A 171 20.30 -17.73 5.46
N ALA A 172 21.48 -18.11 4.99
CA ALA A 172 21.92 -17.87 3.61
C ALA A 172 21.00 -18.58 2.60
N MET A 173 20.68 -19.85 2.83
CA MET A 173 19.80 -20.64 1.97
C MET A 173 18.37 -20.07 1.91
N VAL A 174 17.78 -19.76 3.06
CA VAL A 174 16.44 -19.15 3.12
C VAL A 174 16.44 -17.78 2.43
N SER A 175 17.49 -16.99 2.62
CA SER A 175 17.63 -15.69 1.95
C SER A 175 17.67 -15.81 0.42
N MET A 176 18.38 -16.80 -0.12
CA MET A 176 18.40 -17.08 -1.57
C MET A 176 17.02 -17.49 -2.09
N ILE A 177 16.33 -18.39 -1.39
CA ILE A 177 15.00 -18.85 -1.78
C ILE A 177 14.00 -17.70 -1.78
N LEU A 178 13.94 -16.93 -0.68
CA LEU A 178 13.05 -15.78 -0.55
C LEU A 178 13.40 -14.69 -1.58
N GLY A 179 14.70 -14.48 -1.83
CA GLY A 179 15.17 -13.53 -2.85
C GLY A 179 14.67 -13.91 -4.25
N THR A 180 14.78 -15.17 -4.62
CA THR A 180 14.26 -15.68 -5.90
C THR A 180 12.73 -15.54 -5.99
N GLN A 181 12.01 -15.87 -4.92
CA GLN A 181 10.55 -15.75 -4.89
C GLN A 181 10.09 -14.30 -5.03
N LEU A 182 10.73 -13.35 -4.33
CA LEU A 182 10.43 -11.93 -4.46
C LEU A 182 10.71 -11.42 -5.87
N PHE A 183 11.83 -11.82 -6.47
CA PHE A 183 12.18 -11.44 -7.83
C PHE A 183 11.12 -11.95 -8.83
N LEU A 184 10.71 -13.21 -8.73
CA LEU A 184 9.66 -13.79 -9.58
C LEU A 184 8.31 -13.10 -9.36
N ALA A 185 7.95 -12.78 -8.12
CA ALA A 185 6.73 -12.03 -7.82
C ALA A 185 6.73 -10.64 -8.48
N GLY A 186 7.87 -9.95 -8.45
CA GLY A 186 8.05 -8.66 -9.13
C GLY A 186 7.90 -8.78 -10.64
N PHE A 187 8.51 -9.79 -11.23
CA PHE A 187 8.44 -10.07 -12.67
C PHE A 187 7.02 -10.42 -13.12
N LEU A 188 6.33 -11.28 -12.38
CA LEU A 188 4.92 -11.60 -12.67
C LEU A 188 4.02 -10.38 -12.54
N GLY A 189 4.23 -9.55 -11.51
CA GLY A 189 3.50 -8.29 -11.35
C GLY A 189 3.68 -7.35 -12.56
N GLU A 190 4.89 -7.24 -13.07
CA GLU A 190 5.20 -6.43 -14.27
C GLU A 190 4.54 -6.99 -15.53
N LEU A 191 4.55 -8.32 -15.72
CA LEU A 191 3.87 -8.96 -16.85
C LEU A 191 2.36 -8.71 -16.83
N ILE A 192 1.72 -8.88 -15.66
CA ILE A 192 0.28 -8.64 -15.50
C ILE A 192 -0.08 -7.18 -15.83
N LEU A 193 0.77 -6.23 -15.46
CA LEU A 193 0.54 -4.82 -15.79
C LEU A 193 0.65 -4.55 -17.27
N LYS A 194 1.66 -5.08 -17.93
CA LYS A 194 1.85 -4.94 -19.40
C LYS A 194 0.69 -5.54 -20.18
N THR A 195 0.18 -6.69 -19.75
CA THR A 195 -1.00 -7.30 -20.39
C THR A 195 -2.25 -6.43 -20.27
N LYS A 196 -2.44 -5.76 -19.11
CA LYS A 196 -3.55 -4.83 -18.92
C LYS A 196 -3.40 -3.50 -19.64
N GLU A 197 -2.18 -3.03 -19.86
CA GLU A 197 -1.91 -1.83 -20.66
C GLU A 197 -2.16 -2.06 -22.14
N ALA A 198 -2.01 -3.29 -22.62
CA ALA A 198 -2.37 -3.67 -23.98
C ALA A 198 -3.88 -3.63 -24.25
N GLU A 199 -4.71 -3.75 -23.22
CA GLU A 199 -6.15 -3.48 -23.25
C GLU A 199 -6.45 -1.97 -23.08
N ASN A 200 -5.84 -1.11 -23.91
CA ASN A 200 -5.92 0.34 -23.77
C ASN A 200 -7.34 0.87 -23.72
N TYR A 201 -7.83 1.09 -22.53
CA TYR A 201 -9.03 1.88 -22.29
C TYR A 201 -8.66 3.36 -22.33
N TYR A 202 -8.76 3.97 -23.51
CA TYR A 202 -8.77 5.44 -23.59
C TYR A 202 -10.15 5.94 -23.14
N THR A 203 -10.15 6.96 -22.33
CA THR A 203 -11.40 7.63 -21.93
C THR A 203 -11.72 8.65 -23.01
N ILE A 204 -12.79 8.43 -23.77
CA ILE A 204 -13.27 9.40 -24.76
C ILE A 204 -13.83 10.60 -23.97
N LYS A 205 -13.19 11.75 -24.07
CA LYS A 205 -13.62 12.98 -23.41
C LYS A 205 -14.78 13.62 -24.17
N GLU A 206 -14.74 13.59 -25.48
CA GLU A 206 -15.72 14.23 -26.36
C GLU A 206 -15.81 13.48 -27.69
N LYS A 207 -17.01 13.24 -28.19
CA LYS A 207 -17.23 12.74 -29.55
C LYS A 207 -17.65 13.94 -30.42
N LEU A 208 -16.80 14.31 -31.35
CA LEU A 208 -17.16 15.25 -32.39
C LEU A 208 -17.99 14.49 -33.46
N ASN A 209 -19.27 14.78 -33.53
CA ASN A 209 -20.10 14.31 -34.63
C ASN A 209 -19.87 15.31 -35.77
N TYR A 210 -19.26 14.85 -36.85
CA TYR A 210 -19.26 15.52 -38.15
C TYR A 210 -20.53 15.16 -38.89
#